data_6eabb310456722f71f760bd18aaf4465
#
_entry.id   6eabb310456722f71f760bd18aaf4465
#
_cell.length_a   1.000
_cell.length_b   1.000
_cell.length_c   1.000
_cell.angle_alpha   90.00
_cell.angle_beta   90.00
_cell.angle_gamma   90.00
#
_symmetry.space_group_name_H-M   'P 1'
#
loop_
_entity.id
_entity.type
_entity.pdbx_description
1 polymer ?
#
loop_
_entity_poly.entity_id
_entity_poly.type
_entity_poly.pdbx_seq_one_letter_code
_entity_poly.pdbx_strand_id
1 'polypeptide(L)'
;MREYLFPLRKITNKFQSINSKKDLQNFVKERAAHVTQTTLYGYLKTRIGTRYAIMIEDEKFAESINIAKWNIYVSAISDLTFYVFSYLIDKKNLKQNDAEEIFLNIINEEYKNGLSKNIHENAKNEFISKAKNINWHEYYQTNPFKESGLALY
;
A
#
# COMPACT_ATOMS: atom_id res chain seq x y z
N MET A 1 9.15 -0.12 20.12
CA MET A 1 9.44 -0.78 18.82
C MET A 1 8.20 -1.31 18.10
N ARG A 2 7.17 -1.79 18.79
CA ARG A 2 5.93 -2.32 18.17
C ARG A 2 5.01 -1.26 17.55
N GLU A 3 5.11 -0.01 17.98
CA GLU A 3 4.22 1.08 17.52
C GLU A 3 4.56 1.62 16.13
N TYR A 4 5.79 1.43 15.67
CA TYR A 4 6.25 1.93 14.37
C TYR A 4 6.13 0.90 13.23
N LEU A 5 5.94 -0.36 13.58
CA LEU A 5 5.65 -1.43 12.62
C LEU A 5 4.15 -1.74 12.69
N PHE A 6 3.54 -1.97 11.54
CA PHE A 6 2.18 -2.51 11.53
C PHE A 6 2.16 -3.78 12.39
N PRO A 7 1.13 -3.98 13.23
CA PRO A 7 1.02 -5.22 13.97
C PRO A 7 1.11 -6.38 12.99
N LEU A 8 1.98 -7.34 13.26
CA LEU A 8 2.09 -8.57 12.48
C LEU A 8 0.73 -9.26 12.52
N ARG A 9 -0.12 -8.94 11.57
CA ARG A 9 -1.34 -9.72 11.35
C ARG A 9 -0.86 -11.08 10.86
N LYS A 10 -1.10 -12.09 11.66
CA LYS A 10 -0.83 -13.48 11.27
C LYS A 10 -1.52 -13.69 9.92
N ILE A 11 -0.75 -14.00 8.89
CA ILE A 11 -1.29 -14.45 7.60
C ILE A 11 -1.80 -15.88 7.86
N THR A 12 -2.87 -15.98 8.64
CA THR A 12 -3.46 -17.25 9.07
C THR A 12 -4.38 -17.84 8.01
N ASN A 13 -4.80 -17.03 7.03
CA ASN A 13 -5.78 -17.47 6.03
C ASN A 13 -5.17 -17.46 4.63
N LYS A 14 -4.34 -18.44 4.33
CA LYS A 14 -3.70 -18.60 3.02
C LYS A 14 -4.67 -18.73 1.83
N PHE A 15 -5.94 -19.05 2.07
CA PHE A 15 -6.90 -19.41 1.02
C PHE A 15 -8.33 -18.95 1.32
N GLN A 16 -8.54 -17.78 1.92
CA GLN A 16 -9.89 -17.22 1.95
C GLN A 16 -10.30 -16.79 0.55
N SER A 17 -11.44 -17.30 0.09
CA SER A 17 -12.04 -16.83 -1.16
C SER A 17 -12.52 -15.38 -0.96
N ILE A 18 -12.25 -14.52 -1.95
CA ILE A 18 -12.70 -13.14 -1.95
C ILE A 18 -14.11 -13.14 -2.57
N ASN A 19 -15.14 -12.97 -1.73
CA ASN A 19 -16.53 -13.06 -2.15
C ASN A 19 -17.28 -11.72 -2.04
N SER A 20 -16.64 -10.69 -1.50
CA SER A 20 -17.23 -9.36 -1.32
C SER A 20 -16.23 -8.24 -1.57
N LYS A 21 -16.75 -7.02 -1.80
CA LYS A 21 -15.91 -5.81 -1.88
C LYS A 21 -15.09 -5.60 -0.59
N LYS A 22 -15.66 -5.95 0.56
CA LYS A 22 -14.97 -5.83 1.85
C LYS A 22 -13.80 -6.82 1.96
N ASP A 23 -13.98 -8.04 1.49
CA ASP A 23 -12.88 -9.02 1.45
C ASP A 23 -11.76 -8.54 0.53
N LEU A 24 -12.12 -7.96 -0.61
CA LEU A 24 -11.16 -7.39 -1.55
C LEU A 24 -10.41 -6.20 -0.94
N GLN A 25 -11.11 -5.31 -0.24
CA GLN A 25 -10.50 -4.20 0.50
C GLN A 25 -9.52 -4.70 1.57
N ASN A 26 -9.91 -5.70 2.35
CA ASN A 26 -9.04 -6.31 3.36
C ASN A 26 -7.83 -6.97 2.72
N PHE A 27 -8.01 -7.68 1.61
CA PHE A 27 -6.91 -8.29 0.87
C PHE A 27 -5.88 -7.24 0.43
N VAL A 28 -6.31 -6.14 -0.18
CA VAL A 28 -5.41 -5.06 -0.61
C VAL A 28 -4.66 -4.48 0.59
N LYS A 29 -5.36 -4.19 1.69
CA LYS A 29 -4.75 -3.66 2.93
C LYS A 29 -3.69 -4.60 3.50
N GLU A 30 -4.00 -5.88 3.64
CA GLU A 30 -3.10 -6.88 4.22
C GLU A 30 -1.86 -7.09 3.36
N ARG A 31 -2.03 -7.16 2.04
CA ARG A 31 -0.91 -7.32 1.11
C ARG A 31 -0.03 -6.08 1.05
N ALA A 32 -0.62 -4.89 1.01
CA ALA A 32 0.13 -3.63 1.08
C ALA A 32 0.92 -3.50 2.39
N ALA A 33 0.31 -3.85 3.52
CA ALA A 33 0.99 -3.85 4.81
C ALA A 33 2.17 -4.83 4.84
N HIS A 34 1.99 -6.03 4.30
CA HIS A 34 3.07 -7.03 4.21
C HIS A 34 4.24 -6.54 3.34
N VAL A 35 3.95 -6.00 2.16
CA VAL A 35 4.96 -5.42 1.26
C VAL A 35 5.70 -4.29 1.97
N THR A 36 4.98 -3.39 2.62
CA THR A 36 5.57 -2.26 3.34
C THR A 36 6.50 -2.72 4.46
N GLN A 37 6.08 -3.67 5.27
CA GLN A 37 6.91 -4.22 6.34
C GLN A 37 8.18 -4.86 5.80
N THR A 38 8.06 -5.70 4.79
CA THR A 38 9.19 -6.41 4.19
C THR A 38 10.18 -5.43 3.57
N THR A 39 9.68 -4.45 2.82
CA THR A 39 10.50 -3.43 2.14
C THR A 39 11.21 -2.54 3.15
N LEU A 40 10.48 -1.99 4.12
CA LEU A 40 11.04 -1.08 5.12
C LEU A 40 12.05 -1.80 6.02
N TYR A 41 11.73 -3.00 6.48
CA TYR A 41 12.62 -3.79 7.30
C TYR A 41 13.89 -4.19 6.53
N GLY A 42 13.74 -4.63 5.28
CA GLY A 42 14.87 -4.96 4.40
C GLY A 42 15.79 -3.75 4.18
N TYR A 43 15.22 -2.59 3.93
CA TYR A 43 15.97 -1.33 3.80
C TYR A 43 16.75 -1.00 5.08
N LEU A 44 16.09 -1.01 6.23
CA LEU A 44 16.71 -0.71 7.51
C LEU A 44 17.86 -1.68 7.83
N LYS A 45 17.64 -2.97 7.61
CA LYS A 45 18.65 -4.00 7.84
C LYS A 45 19.87 -3.83 6.93
N THR A 46 19.65 -3.49 5.67
CA THR A 46 20.72 -3.33 4.68
C THR A 46 21.54 -2.05 4.90
N ARG A 47 20.87 -0.93 5.24
CA ARG A 47 21.51 0.37 5.36
C ARG A 47 22.14 0.64 6.72
N ILE A 48 21.54 0.16 7.78
CA ILE A 48 21.88 0.49 9.17
C ILE A 48 22.44 -0.74 9.91
N GLY A 49 22.21 -1.93 9.37
CA GLY A 49 22.61 -3.18 9.99
C GLY A 49 21.88 -3.40 11.32
N THR A 50 22.57 -4.00 12.29
CA THR A 50 22.00 -4.31 13.61
C THR A 50 21.74 -3.07 14.49
N ARG A 51 22.26 -1.91 14.10
CA ARG A 51 22.09 -0.65 14.85
C ARG A 51 20.71 -0.02 14.70
N TYR A 52 19.86 -0.52 13.79
CA TYR A 52 18.53 0.06 13.57
C TYR A 52 17.68 0.10 14.84
N ALA A 53 17.83 -0.89 15.72
CA ALA A 53 17.10 -0.96 16.99
C ALA A 53 17.45 0.18 17.94
N ILE A 54 18.73 0.61 17.97
CA ILE A 54 19.20 1.73 18.77
C ILE A 54 18.81 3.07 18.11
N MET A 55 18.88 3.16 16.79
CA MET A 55 18.54 4.38 16.06
C MET A 55 17.05 4.72 16.12
N ILE A 56 16.16 3.75 16.30
CA ILE A 56 14.71 3.98 16.47
C ILE A 56 14.41 4.72 17.80
N GLU A 57 15.32 4.71 18.77
CA GLU A 57 15.20 5.50 19.99
C GLU A 57 15.42 7.01 19.75
N ASP A 58 16.05 7.39 18.63
CA ASP A 58 16.12 8.79 18.20
C ASP A 58 14.78 9.23 17.59
N GLU A 59 14.17 10.27 18.17
CA GLU A 59 12.84 10.74 17.75
C GLU A 59 12.80 11.20 16.30
N LYS A 60 13.82 11.90 15.80
CA LYS A 60 13.87 12.38 14.42
C LYS A 60 14.01 11.23 13.43
N PHE A 61 14.78 10.23 13.79
CA PHE A 61 14.92 9.02 12.98
C PHE A 61 13.60 8.24 12.97
N ALA A 62 12.96 8.07 14.12
CA ALA A 62 11.66 7.40 14.24
C ALA A 62 10.58 8.11 13.42
N GLU A 63 10.56 9.44 13.43
CA GLU A 63 9.63 10.23 12.60
C GLU A 63 9.88 10.01 11.11
N SER A 64 11.14 10.04 10.68
CA SER A 64 11.52 9.78 9.27
C SER A 64 11.09 8.39 8.82
N ILE A 65 11.27 7.38 9.66
CA ILE A 65 10.81 6.00 9.38
C ILE A 65 9.29 5.93 9.31
N ASN A 66 8.58 6.65 10.17
CA ASN A 66 7.12 6.69 10.12
C ASN A 66 6.60 7.34 8.82
N ILE A 67 7.22 8.43 8.37
CA ILE A 67 6.89 9.06 7.08
C ILE A 67 7.16 8.09 5.92
N ALA A 68 8.33 7.45 5.91
CA ALA A 68 8.68 6.46 4.88
C ALA A 68 7.68 5.29 4.85
N LYS A 69 7.31 4.76 6.02
CA LYS A 69 6.29 3.71 6.16
C LYS A 69 4.98 4.09 5.48
N TRP A 70 4.46 5.27 5.76
CA TRP A 70 3.19 5.71 5.19
C TRP A 70 3.26 5.90 3.67
N ASN A 71 4.36 6.48 3.17
CA ASN A 71 4.55 6.65 1.72
C ASN A 71 4.63 5.30 1.00
N ILE A 72 5.40 4.34 1.51
CA ILE A 72 5.49 3.00 0.93
C ILE A 72 4.13 2.30 0.97
N TYR A 73 3.43 2.39 2.09
CA TYR A 73 2.15 1.74 2.27
C TYR A 73 1.08 2.26 1.31
N VAL A 74 0.97 3.58 1.20
CA VAL A 74 0.01 4.22 0.29
C VAL A 74 0.32 3.89 -1.18
N SER A 75 1.60 3.89 -1.57
CA SER A 75 2.02 3.46 -2.90
C SER A 75 1.68 2.00 -3.17
N ALA A 76 1.91 1.13 -2.20
CA ALA A 76 1.56 -0.29 -2.31
C ALA A 76 0.04 -0.52 -2.42
N ILE A 77 -0.78 0.22 -1.66
CA ILE A 77 -2.25 0.18 -1.80
C ILE A 77 -2.67 0.60 -3.20
N SER A 78 -2.11 1.71 -3.71
CA SER A 78 -2.42 2.22 -5.04
C SER A 78 -2.09 1.19 -6.13
N ASP A 79 -0.86 0.69 -6.16
CA ASP A 79 -0.40 -0.26 -7.16
C ASP A 79 -1.18 -1.57 -7.12
N LEU A 80 -1.44 -2.10 -5.93
CA LEU A 80 -2.24 -3.31 -5.77
C LEU A 80 -3.69 -3.10 -6.23
N THR A 81 -4.27 -1.94 -5.93
CA THR A 81 -5.63 -1.62 -6.39
C THR A 81 -5.68 -1.55 -7.91
N PHE A 82 -4.75 -0.85 -8.56
CA PHE A 82 -4.68 -0.79 -10.02
C PHE A 82 -4.50 -2.19 -10.64
N TYR A 83 -3.56 -2.97 -10.13
CA TYR A 83 -3.29 -4.31 -10.65
C TYR A 83 -4.50 -5.24 -10.52
N VAL A 84 -5.06 -5.35 -9.32
CA VAL A 84 -6.17 -6.26 -9.03
C VAL A 84 -7.42 -5.86 -9.80
N PHE A 85 -7.78 -4.55 -9.80
CA PHE A 85 -8.97 -4.08 -10.51
C PHE A 85 -8.82 -4.11 -12.01
N SER A 86 -7.63 -3.86 -12.57
CA SER A 86 -7.38 -4.05 -14.00
C SER A 86 -7.69 -5.49 -14.40
N TYR A 87 -7.20 -6.47 -13.65
CA TYR A 87 -7.49 -7.89 -13.88
C TYR A 87 -9.00 -8.19 -13.74
N LEU A 88 -9.65 -7.71 -12.69
CA LEU A 88 -11.06 -7.97 -12.43
C LEU A 88 -12.00 -7.28 -13.42
N ILE A 89 -11.66 -6.09 -13.90
CA ILE A 89 -12.39 -5.38 -14.95
C ILE A 89 -12.33 -6.19 -16.25
N ASP A 90 -11.15 -6.67 -16.62
CA ASP A 90 -10.95 -7.45 -17.84
C ASP A 90 -11.63 -8.83 -17.77
N LYS A 91 -11.54 -9.54 -16.65
CA LYS A 91 -11.98 -10.95 -16.51
C LYS A 91 -13.34 -11.13 -15.85
N LYS A 92 -13.82 -10.17 -15.08
CA LYS A 92 -15.02 -10.30 -14.24
C LYS A 92 -16.02 -9.16 -14.41
N ASN A 93 -15.82 -8.25 -15.35
CA ASN A 93 -16.70 -7.12 -15.65
C ASN A 93 -16.98 -6.19 -14.43
N LEU A 94 -16.03 -6.04 -13.51
CA LEU A 94 -16.12 -5.02 -12.48
C LEU A 94 -15.98 -3.62 -13.12
N LYS A 95 -16.40 -2.59 -12.37
CA LYS A 95 -16.36 -1.21 -12.83
C LYS A 95 -15.15 -0.47 -12.26
N GLN A 96 -14.63 0.49 -13.02
CA GLN A 96 -13.56 1.39 -12.56
C GLN A 96 -13.92 2.12 -11.26
N ASN A 97 -15.18 2.54 -11.10
CA ASN A 97 -15.65 3.22 -9.89
C ASN A 97 -15.51 2.36 -8.63
N ASP A 98 -15.54 1.03 -8.75
CA ASP A 98 -15.31 0.14 -7.62
C ASP A 98 -13.86 0.19 -7.13
N ALA A 99 -12.91 0.41 -8.02
CA ALA A 99 -11.49 0.61 -7.68
C ALA A 99 -11.28 1.90 -6.89
N GLU A 100 -11.86 3.00 -7.36
CA GLU A 100 -11.77 4.29 -6.68
C GLU A 100 -12.44 4.24 -5.31
N GLU A 101 -13.61 3.62 -5.20
CA GLU A 101 -14.33 3.44 -3.94
C GLU A 101 -13.47 2.69 -2.92
N ILE A 102 -12.89 1.55 -3.29
CA ILE A 102 -12.06 0.75 -2.39
C ILE A 102 -10.79 1.50 -1.98
N PHE A 103 -10.11 2.12 -2.92
CA PHE A 103 -8.93 2.92 -2.61
C PHE A 103 -9.24 4.04 -1.61
N LEU A 104 -10.29 4.83 -1.88
CA LEU A 104 -10.69 5.93 -1.02
C LEU A 104 -11.13 5.45 0.37
N ASN A 105 -11.85 4.34 0.45
CA ASN A 105 -12.25 3.75 1.73
C ASN A 105 -11.01 3.38 2.56
N ILE A 106 -10.00 2.76 1.94
CA ILE A 106 -8.78 2.38 2.64
C ILE A 106 -8.04 3.61 3.15
N ILE A 107 -7.75 4.59 2.30
CA ILE A 107 -6.95 5.76 2.74
C ILE A 107 -7.69 6.65 3.73
N ASN A 108 -9.03 6.72 3.66
CA ASN A 108 -9.84 7.44 4.65
C ASN A 108 -9.84 6.72 6.01
N GLU A 109 -9.84 5.40 6.02
CA GLU A 109 -9.66 4.62 7.24
C GLU A 109 -8.27 4.84 7.84
N GLU A 110 -7.23 4.82 7.01
CA GLU A 110 -5.85 5.03 7.46
C GLU A 110 -5.60 6.48 7.90
N TYR A 111 -6.31 7.43 7.36
CA TYR A 111 -6.28 8.81 7.86
C TYR A 111 -6.73 8.90 9.32
N LYS A 112 -7.75 8.13 9.71
CA LYS A 112 -8.17 8.02 11.11
C LYS A 112 -7.14 7.29 11.99
N ASN A 113 -6.30 6.45 11.38
CA ASN A 113 -5.25 5.68 12.05
C ASN A 113 -3.89 6.38 12.11
N GLY A 114 -3.81 7.65 11.67
CA GLY A 114 -2.59 8.46 11.80
C GLY A 114 -1.86 8.79 10.49
N LEU A 115 -2.42 8.45 9.32
CA LEU A 115 -1.91 8.94 8.04
C LEU A 115 -2.01 10.46 8.00
N SER A 116 -0.92 11.15 7.67
CA SER A 116 -0.91 12.61 7.61
C SER A 116 -1.82 13.15 6.50
N LYS A 117 -2.41 14.33 6.74
CA LYS A 117 -3.29 14.98 5.77
C LYS A 117 -2.62 15.20 4.41
N ASN A 118 -1.35 15.59 4.40
CA ASN A 118 -0.61 15.84 3.17
C ASN A 118 -0.46 14.56 2.33
N ILE A 119 -0.07 13.44 2.94
CA ILE A 119 0.07 12.16 2.24
C ILE A 119 -1.30 11.68 1.75
N HIS A 120 -2.34 11.83 2.57
CA HIS A 120 -3.71 11.45 2.22
C HIS A 120 -4.22 12.19 0.97
N GLU A 121 -4.10 13.54 0.95
CA GLU A 121 -4.56 14.36 -0.17
C GLU A 121 -3.75 14.10 -1.45
N ASN A 122 -2.43 13.99 -1.35
CA ASN A 122 -1.56 13.67 -2.47
C ASN A 122 -1.91 12.30 -3.06
N ALA A 123 -2.03 11.28 -2.24
CA ALA A 123 -2.38 9.93 -2.67
C ALA A 123 -3.72 9.87 -3.40
N LYS A 124 -4.72 10.59 -2.89
CA LYS A 124 -6.04 10.69 -3.52
C LYS A 124 -5.94 11.33 -4.91
N ASN A 125 -5.25 12.45 -5.02
CA ASN A 125 -5.11 13.18 -6.28
C ASN A 125 -4.33 12.37 -7.32
N GLU A 126 -3.24 11.74 -6.93
CA GLU A 126 -2.42 10.88 -7.78
C GLU A 126 -3.21 9.67 -8.27
N PHE A 127 -3.94 8.99 -7.37
CA PHE A 127 -4.76 7.85 -7.75
C PHE A 127 -5.83 8.22 -8.77
N ILE A 128 -6.59 9.29 -8.53
CA ILE A 128 -7.64 9.75 -9.43
C ILE A 128 -7.06 10.16 -10.79
N SER A 129 -5.93 10.85 -10.80
CA SER A 129 -5.25 11.24 -12.04
C SER A 129 -4.79 10.02 -12.84
N LYS A 130 -4.16 9.05 -12.18
CA LYS A 130 -3.70 7.81 -12.81
C LYS A 130 -4.88 6.98 -13.32
N ALA A 131 -5.95 6.87 -12.55
CA ALA A 131 -7.14 6.11 -12.90
C ALA A 131 -7.81 6.57 -14.20
N LYS A 132 -7.71 7.88 -14.53
CA LYS A 132 -8.24 8.45 -15.77
C LYS A 132 -7.38 8.17 -17.00
N ASN A 133 -6.10 7.88 -16.80
CA ASN A 133 -5.11 7.80 -17.88
C ASN A 133 -4.68 6.38 -18.24
N ILE A 134 -4.99 5.39 -17.42
CA ILE A 134 -4.62 3.98 -17.68
C ILE A 134 -5.64 3.28 -18.56
N ASN A 135 -5.19 2.28 -19.33
CA ASN A 135 -6.07 1.31 -19.95
C ASN A 135 -6.36 0.18 -18.95
N TRP A 136 -7.51 0.22 -18.32
CA TRP A 136 -7.90 -0.75 -17.28
C TRP A 136 -7.92 -2.21 -17.76
N HIS A 137 -8.18 -2.47 -19.04
CA HIS A 137 -8.21 -3.84 -19.57
C HIS A 137 -6.83 -4.46 -19.79
N GLU A 138 -5.79 -3.65 -19.90
CA GLU A 138 -4.45 -4.09 -20.24
C GLU A 138 -3.42 -3.82 -19.14
N TYR A 139 -3.72 -2.92 -18.20
CA TYR A 139 -2.74 -2.46 -17.21
C TYR A 139 -2.08 -3.59 -16.42
N TYR A 140 -2.83 -4.63 -16.04
CA TYR A 140 -2.27 -5.77 -15.30
C TYR A 140 -1.24 -6.60 -16.09
N GLN A 141 -1.23 -6.48 -17.43
CA GLN A 141 -0.28 -7.17 -18.33
C GLN A 141 0.99 -6.33 -18.55
N THR A 142 0.98 -5.06 -18.18
CA THR A 142 2.15 -4.19 -18.23
C THR A 142 3.06 -4.48 -17.03
N ASN A 143 4.00 -3.61 -16.73
CA ASN A 143 4.79 -3.69 -15.50
C ASN A 143 4.21 -2.74 -14.41
N PRO A 144 3.10 -3.12 -13.75
CA PRO A 144 2.32 -2.22 -12.90
C PRO A 144 3.05 -1.75 -11.64
N PHE A 145 4.12 -2.44 -11.24
CA PHE A 145 4.92 -2.10 -10.06
C PHE A 145 6.26 -1.42 -10.39
N LYS A 146 6.45 -1.02 -11.63
CA LYS A 146 7.72 -0.41 -12.07
C LYS A 146 7.99 0.91 -11.36
N GLU A 147 6.99 1.76 -11.24
CA GLU A 147 7.16 3.09 -10.63
C GLU A 147 7.42 2.99 -9.13
N SER A 148 6.66 2.17 -8.42
CA SER A 148 6.89 1.94 -6.99
C SER A 148 8.22 1.23 -6.72
N GLY A 149 8.63 0.30 -7.59
CA GLY A 149 9.93 -0.34 -7.52
C GLY A 149 11.09 0.65 -7.70
N LEU A 150 10.97 1.61 -8.62
CA LEU A 150 11.99 2.65 -8.84
C LEU A 150 12.06 3.68 -7.71
N ALA A 151 10.94 3.98 -7.06
CA ALA A 151 10.91 4.90 -5.92
C ALA A 151 11.62 4.36 -4.66
N LEU A 152 11.96 3.07 -4.64
CA LEU A 152 12.64 2.39 -3.54
C LEU A 152 14.17 2.33 -3.70
N TYR A 153 14.69 2.76 -4.84
CA TYR A 153 16.14 2.84 -5.14
C TYR A 153 16.60 4.29 -5.19
#